data_09a8c5bf38612fbfb4d5689124dcc28a
#
_entry.id   09a8c5bf38612fbfb4d5689124dcc28a
#
_cell.length_a   1.000
_cell.length_b   1.000
_cell.length_c   1.000
_cell.angle_alpha   90.00
_cell.angle_beta   90.00
_cell.angle_gamma   90.00
#
_symmetry.space_group_name_H-M   'P 1'
#
loop_
_entity.id
_entity.type
_entity.pdbx_description
1 polymer ?
#
loop_
_entity_poly.entity_id
_entity_poly.type
_entity_poly.pdbx_seq_one_letter_code
_entity_poly.pdbx_strand_id
1 'polypeptide(L)'
;NFVKTMLNLTATKPTLNVVFDQAGTPTYALDLAVAIKAVLDDYAAEQPKQGYSKTGVYHFSNEGVCSWYDFTKRIAELAGNTECDIQPCHSNEFPSPVTRPAYSVLDKTKIKQTFGLKIPYWTDSLKVCMANMDALKK
;
A
#
# COMPACT_ATOMS: atom_id res chain seq x y z
N ASN A 1 -8.52 2.00 8.41
CA ASN A 1 -7.79 1.45 7.29
C ASN A 1 -7.23 0.07 7.62
N PHE A 2 -6.81 -0.70 6.60
CA PHE A 2 -6.39 -2.10 6.77
C PHE A 2 -5.28 -2.28 7.82
N VAL A 3 -4.23 -1.47 7.81
CA VAL A 3 -3.14 -1.55 8.79
C VAL A 3 -3.65 -1.42 10.21
N LYS A 4 -4.46 -0.40 10.51
CA LYS A 4 -5.03 -0.20 11.86
C LYS A 4 -5.96 -1.34 12.27
N THR A 5 -6.73 -1.87 11.32
CA THR A 5 -7.60 -3.03 11.57
C THR A 5 -6.77 -4.27 11.93
N MET A 6 -5.73 -4.57 11.16
CA MET A 6 -4.87 -5.73 11.43
C MET A 6 -4.07 -5.58 12.72
N LEU A 7 -3.57 -4.39 13.04
CA LEU A 7 -2.92 -4.12 14.34
C LEU A 7 -3.83 -4.47 15.53
N ASN A 8 -5.10 -4.05 15.45
CA ASN A 8 -6.06 -4.37 16.50
C ASN A 8 -6.40 -5.87 16.54
N LEU A 9 -6.69 -6.47 15.39
CA LEU A 9 -7.10 -7.89 15.32
C LEU A 9 -5.97 -8.81 15.75
N THR A 10 -4.75 -8.59 15.31
CA THR A 10 -3.59 -9.43 15.68
C THR A 10 -3.17 -9.27 17.14
N ALA A 11 -3.53 -8.15 17.79
CA ALA A 11 -3.30 -7.94 19.22
C ALA A 11 -4.39 -8.56 20.11
N THR A 12 -5.59 -8.85 19.56
CA THR A 12 -6.76 -9.20 20.38
C THR A 12 -7.36 -10.57 20.06
N LYS A 13 -7.06 -11.14 18.90
CA LYS A 13 -7.59 -12.44 18.45
C LYS A 13 -6.54 -13.53 18.57
N PRO A 14 -6.91 -14.73 19.06
CA PRO A 14 -5.98 -15.87 19.10
C PRO A 14 -5.69 -16.43 17.70
N THR A 15 -6.67 -16.35 16.78
CA THR A 15 -6.54 -16.82 15.39
C THR A 15 -7.21 -15.84 14.43
N LEU A 16 -6.62 -15.66 13.23
CA LEU A 16 -7.13 -14.80 12.19
C LEU A 16 -6.94 -15.44 10.81
N ASN A 17 -8.04 -15.66 10.07
CA ASN A 17 -7.96 -16.13 8.68
C ASN A 17 -7.88 -14.93 7.73
N VAL A 18 -6.90 -14.92 6.82
CA VAL A 18 -6.66 -13.83 5.90
C VAL A 18 -6.47 -14.35 4.48
N VAL A 19 -7.16 -13.70 3.53
CA VAL A 19 -7.13 -14.07 2.11
C VAL A 19 -5.71 -13.99 1.54
N PHE A 20 -5.25 -15.07 0.90
CA PHE A 20 -3.90 -15.15 0.30
C PHE A 20 -3.90 -15.16 -1.24
N ASP A 21 -5.03 -15.48 -1.88
CA ASP A 21 -5.19 -15.63 -3.34
C ASP A 21 -5.59 -14.33 -4.05
N GLN A 22 -5.45 -13.18 -3.37
CA GLN A 22 -5.58 -11.84 -3.93
C GLN A 22 -4.26 -11.10 -3.76
N ALA A 23 -3.57 -10.88 -4.88
CA ALA A 23 -2.29 -10.20 -4.92
C ALA A 23 -2.41 -8.76 -5.43
N GLY A 24 -1.79 -7.85 -4.72
CA GLY A 24 -1.76 -6.42 -5.05
C GLY A 24 -0.56 -5.73 -4.42
N THR A 25 -0.57 -4.42 -4.38
CA THR A 25 0.48 -3.66 -3.70
C THR A 25 -0.12 -2.68 -2.72
N PRO A 26 0.21 -2.78 -1.42
CA PRO A 26 -0.15 -1.76 -0.44
C PRO A 26 0.46 -0.41 -0.82
N THR A 27 -0.27 0.67 -0.59
CA THR A 27 0.19 2.03 -0.90
C THR A 27 0.17 2.88 0.36
N TYR A 28 1.34 3.44 0.72
CA TYR A 28 1.44 4.40 1.80
C TYR A 28 1.02 5.79 1.32
N ALA A 29 0.06 6.40 2.00
CA ALA A 29 -0.50 7.68 1.59
C ALA A 29 0.53 8.82 1.51
N LEU A 30 1.58 8.81 2.36
CA LEU A 30 2.66 9.79 2.30
C LEU A 30 3.48 9.65 1.02
N ASP A 31 3.80 8.44 0.58
CA ASP A 31 4.52 8.21 -0.68
C ASP A 31 3.70 8.71 -1.89
N LEU A 32 2.39 8.47 -1.87
CA LEU A 32 1.49 9.02 -2.88
C LEU A 32 1.47 10.56 -2.84
N ALA A 33 1.43 11.16 -1.65
CA ALA A 33 1.48 12.61 -1.51
C ALA A 33 2.78 13.22 -2.04
N VAL A 34 3.92 12.57 -1.80
CA VAL A 34 5.23 12.95 -2.35
C VAL A 34 5.22 12.86 -3.88
N ALA A 35 4.64 11.80 -4.45
CA ALA A 35 4.51 11.66 -5.90
C ALA A 35 3.62 12.75 -6.51
N ILE A 36 2.48 13.07 -5.88
CA ILE A 36 1.59 14.17 -6.30
C ILE A 36 2.34 15.50 -6.25
N LYS A 37 3.08 15.76 -5.15
CA LYS A 37 3.90 16.97 -5.05
C LYS A 37 4.91 17.08 -6.18
N ALA A 38 5.60 16.01 -6.53
CA ALA A 38 6.57 16.01 -7.64
C ALA A 38 5.91 16.37 -9.00
N VAL A 39 4.69 15.87 -9.25
CA VAL A 39 3.92 16.24 -10.45
C VAL A 39 3.53 17.73 -10.42
N LEU A 40 3.13 18.27 -9.28
CA LEU A 40 2.78 19.69 -9.13
C LEU A 40 4.02 20.59 -9.26
N ASP A 41 5.17 20.19 -8.72
CA ASP A 41 6.43 20.94 -8.88
C ASP A 41 6.87 20.97 -10.37
N ASP A 42 6.75 19.85 -11.07
CA ASP A 42 7.05 19.76 -12.50
C ASP A 42 6.09 20.65 -13.34
N TYR A 43 4.79 20.62 -13.02
CA TYR A 43 3.81 21.53 -13.63
C TYR A 43 4.18 23.00 -13.42
N ALA A 44 4.52 23.37 -12.19
CA ALA A 44 4.91 24.74 -11.86
C ALA A 44 6.20 25.17 -12.57
N ALA A 45 7.16 24.26 -12.70
CA ALA A 45 8.43 24.53 -13.40
C ALA A 45 8.25 24.70 -14.91
N GLU A 46 7.34 23.94 -15.54
CA GLU A 46 7.05 24.06 -16.99
C GLU A 46 6.35 25.39 -17.32
N GLN A 47 5.62 26.00 -16.36
CA GLN A 47 4.83 27.23 -16.56
C GLN A 47 4.00 27.19 -17.86
N PRO A 48 3.10 26.22 -18.04
CA PRO A 48 2.48 25.97 -19.34
C PRO A 48 1.55 27.12 -19.74
N LYS A 49 1.85 27.74 -20.92
CA LYS A 49 0.99 28.80 -21.50
C LYS A 49 -0.16 28.26 -22.33
N GLN A 50 -0.02 27.04 -22.89
CA GLN A 50 -1.00 26.42 -23.81
C GLN A 50 -1.40 25.00 -23.39
N GLY A 51 -1.27 24.69 -22.12
CA GLY A 51 -1.55 23.34 -21.56
C GLY A 51 -0.25 22.60 -21.17
N TYR A 52 -0.39 21.76 -20.16
CA TYR A 52 0.73 21.01 -19.62
C TYR A 52 1.11 19.85 -20.55
N SER A 53 2.41 19.71 -20.87
CA SER A 53 2.90 18.73 -21.86
C SER A 53 2.75 17.28 -21.40
N LYS A 54 2.74 17.02 -20.07
CA LYS A 54 2.72 15.69 -19.47
C LYS A 54 1.33 15.28 -18.95
N THR A 55 0.25 15.81 -19.56
CA THR A 55 -1.11 15.41 -19.21
C THR A 55 -1.38 13.94 -19.53
N GLY A 56 -2.21 13.29 -18.72
CA GLY A 56 -2.62 11.91 -18.97
C GLY A 56 -2.96 11.12 -17.71
N VAL A 57 -3.26 9.83 -17.89
CA VAL A 57 -3.48 8.91 -16.78
C VAL A 57 -2.15 8.28 -16.37
N TYR A 58 -1.90 8.28 -15.08
CA TYR A 58 -0.74 7.67 -14.44
C TYR A 58 -1.18 6.76 -13.31
N HIS A 59 -0.51 5.63 -13.14
CA HIS A 59 -0.74 4.73 -12.02
C HIS A 59 0.34 4.91 -10.96
N PHE A 60 -0.07 4.83 -9.70
CA PHE A 60 0.84 4.85 -8.55
C PHE A 60 0.43 3.80 -7.51
N SER A 61 1.40 3.06 -7.02
CA SER A 61 1.39 2.27 -5.78
C SER A 61 2.84 2.13 -5.33
N ASN A 62 3.10 1.65 -4.11
CA ASN A 62 4.47 1.26 -3.74
C ASN A 62 5.00 0.13 -4.63
N GLU A 63 6.30 -0.12 -4.63
CA GLU A 63 6.87 -1.26 -5.36
C GLU A 63 6.64 -2.58 -4.61
N GLY A 64 6.72 -3.69 -5.36
CA GLY A 64 6.53 -5.03 -4.85
C GLY A 64 5.09 -5.52 -4.96
N VAL A 65 4.88 -6.75 -4.57
CA VAL A 65 3.58 -7.45 -4.62
C VAL A 65 3.44 -8.27 -3.35
N CYS A 66 2.26 -8.32 -2.78
CA CYS A 66 1.93 -9.23 -1.68
C CYS A 66 0.43 -9.55 -1.68
N SER A 67 0.07 -10.65 -1.02
CA SER A 67 -1.31 -10.94 -0.66
C SER A 67 -1.75 -10.15 0.59
N TRP A 68 -3.05 -10.16 0.89
CA TRP A 68 -3.55 -9.64 2.17
C TRP A 68 -2.97 -10.41 3.36
N TYR A 69 -2.75 -11.72 3.19
CA TYR A 69 -2.09 -12.58 4.18
C TYR A 69 -0.66 -12.12 4.46
N ASP A 70 0.18 -11.97 3.43
CA ASP A 70 1.57 -11.50 3.57
C ASP A 70 1.62 -10.13 4.24
N PHE A 71 0.71 -9.22 3.83
CA PHE A 71 0.63 -7.88 4.40
C PHE A 71 0.28 -7.93 5.90
N THR A 72 -0.68 -8.78 6.29
CA THR A 72 -1.06 -8.97 7.70
C THR A 72 0.07 -9.56 8.52
N LYS A 73 0.76 -10.58 7.99
CA LYS A 73 1.94 -11.19 8.64
C LYS A 73 3.01 -10.14 8.93
N ARG A 74 3.28 -9.27 7.94
CA ARG A 74 4.30 -8.22 8.10
C ARG A 74 3.87 -7.14 9.10
N ILE A 75 2.59 -6.78 9.13
CA ILE A 75 2.05 -5.83 10.14
C ILE A 75 2.21 -6.41 11.55
N ALA A 76 1.81 -7.67 11.75
CA ALA A 76 1.91 -8.33 13.06
C ALA A 76 3.37 -8.43 13.54
N GLU A 77 4.29 -8.83 12.66
CA GLU A 77 5.73 -8.90 12.95
C GLU A 77 6.29 -7.55 13.40
N LEU A 78 6.00 -6.48 12.65
CA LEU A 78 6.47 -5.13 12.98
C LEU A 78 5.86 -4.57 14.28
N ALA A 79 4.67 -5.03 14.64
CA ALA A 79 3.99 -4.65 15.88
C ALA A 79 4.42 -5.49 17.10
N GLY A 80 5.16 -6.59 16.89
CA GLY A 80 5.47 -7.55 17.95
C GLY A 80 4.27 -8.40 18.39
N ASN A 81 3.20 -8.49 17.59
CA ASN A 81 2.00 -9.28 17.87
C ASN A 81 2.23 -10.74 17.44
N THR A 82 2.95 -11.50 18.26
CA THR A 82 3.40 -12.87 17.93
C THR A 82 2.42 -13.97 18.32
N GLU A 83 1.47 -13.66 19.20
CA GLU A 83 0.56 -14.67 19.80
C GLU A 83 -0.62 -15.03 18.89
N CYS A 84 -0.94 -14.17 17.91
CA CYS A 84 -2.03 -14.42 16.97
C CYS A 84 -1.61 -15.43 15.89
N ASP A 85 -2.33 -16.54 15.80
CA ASP A 85 -2.15 -17.53 14.74
C ASP A 85 -2.82 -17.03 13.45
N ILE A 86 -2.03 -16.47 12.54
CA ILE A 86 -2.50 -15.91 11.26
C ILE A 86 -2.45 -17.00 10.20
N GLN A 87 -3.60 -17.47 9.75
CA GLN A 87 -3.78 -18.55 8.77
C GLN A 87 -4.20 -18.01 7.41
N PRO A 88 -3.69 -18.57 6.30
CA PRO A 88 -4.17 -18.22 4.96
C PRO A 88 -5.55 -18.85 4.70
N CYS A 89 -6.42 -18.15 3.98
CA CYS A 89 -7.66 -18.70 3.45
C CYS A 89 -7.89 -18.25 2.00
N HIS A 90 -8.71 -18.99 1.26
CA HIS A 90 -9.11 -18.62 -0.09
C HIS A 90 -10.21 -17.54 -0.08
N SER A 91 -10.34 -16.83 -1.18
CA SER A 91 -11.37 -15.79 -1.34
C SER A 91 -12.79 -16.31 -1.19
N ASN A 92 -13.07 -17.55 -1.61
CA ASN A 92 -14.38 -18.20 -1.49
C ASN A 92 -14.72 -18.63 -0.05
N GLU A 93 -13.73 -18.71 0.84
CA GLU A 93 -13.90 -19.02 2.25
C GLU A 93 -14.15 -17.76 3.08
N PHE A 94 -13.92 -16.57 2.48
CA PHE A 94 -14.08 -15.28 3.16
C PHE A 94 -15.36 -14.58 2.68
N PRO A 95 -16.34 -14.30 3.58
CA PRO A 95 -17.58 -13.62 3.20
C PRO A 95 -17.30 -12.24 2.58
N SER A 96 -17.62 -12.07 1.30
CA SER A 96 -17.50 -10.80 0.60
C SER A 96 -18.69 -10.58 -0.33
N PRO A 97 -19.34 -9.39 -0.31
CA PRO A 97 -20.44 -9.09 -1.21
C PRO A 97 -20.00 -8.89 -2.67
N VAL A 98 -18.68 -8.82 -2.92
CA VAL A 98 -18.10 -8.58 -4.24
C VAL A 98 -16.97 -9.55 -4.53
N THR A 99 -16.85 -9.98 -5.78
CA THR A 99 -15.69 -10.73 -6.26
C THR A 99 -14.55 -9.76 -6.58
N ARG A 100 -13.40 -9.97 -5.96
CA ARG A 100 -12.18 -9.17 -6.22
C ARG A 100 -11.26 -9.92 -7.18
N PRO A 101 -10.50 -9.22 -8.03
CA PRO A 101 -9.53 -9.87 -8.91
C PRO A 101 -8.42 -10.54 -8.09
N ALA A 102 -7.95 -11.69 -8.57
CA ALA A 102 -6.82 -12.40 -7.95
C ALA A 102 -5.49 -11.63 -8.08
N TYR A 103 -5.37 -10.78 -9.10
CA TYR A 103 -4.17 -9.98 -9.36
C TYR A 103 -4.55 -8.55 -9.74
N SER A 104 -4.09 -7.56 -8.96
CA SER A 104 -4.42 -6.14 -9.13
C SER A 104 -3.19 -5.22 -9.03
N VAL A 105 -2.03 -5.70 -9.52
CA VAL A 105 -0.78 -4.94 -9.52
C VAL A 105 -0.76 -3.92 -10.65
N LEU A 106 -0.43 -2.67 -10.33
CA LEU A 106 -0.35 -1.58 -11.28
C LEU A 106 1.07 -1.47 -11.90
N ASP A 107 1.13 -1.22 -13.20
CA ASP A 107 2.37 -0.80 -13.86
C ASP A 107 2.63 0.69 -13.61
N LYS A 108 3.76 0.99 -12.97
CA LYS A 108 4.19 2.35 -12.59
C LYS A 108 5.30 2.90 -13.50
N THR A 109 5.63 2.19 -14.57
CA THR A 109 6.71 2.57 -15.48
C THR A 109 6.52 3.98 -16.01
N LYS A 110 5.31 4.32 -16.47
CA LYS A 110 5.00 5.64 -17.03
C LYS A 110 5.26 6.77 -16.03
N ILE A 111 4.74 6.69 -14.81
CA ILE A 111 4.91 7.77 -13.82
C ILE A 111 6.38 7.91 -13.39
N LYS A 112 7.09 6.79 -13.22
CA LYS A 112 8.52 6.79 -12.87
C LYS A 112 9.37 7.46 -13.94
N GLN A 113 9.16 7.12 -15.21
CA GLN A 113 9.92 7.67 -16.33
C GLN A 113 9.58 9.13 -16.59
N THR A 114 8.29 9.52 -16.51
CA THR A 114 7.85 10.89 -16.79
C THR A 114 8.33 11.89 -15.75
N PHE A 115 8.30 11.52 -14.46
CA PHE A 115 8.61 12.45 -13.36
C PHE A 115 9.88 12.08 -12.58
N GLY A 116 10.66 11.11 -13.05
CA GLY A 116 11.92 10.71 -12.39
C GLY A 116 11.72 10.11 -10.99
N LEU A 117 10.54 9.52 -10.71
CA LEU A 117 10.20 9.05 -9.38
C LEU A 117 10.94 7.77 -9.00
N LYS A 118 11.45 7.73 -7.78
CA LYS A 118 11.88 6.50 -7.10
C LYS A 118 10.81 6.12 -6.08
N ILE A 119 10.11 5.03 -6.35
CA ILE A 119 9.00 4.56 -5.50
C ILE A 119 9.55 3.54 -4.50
N PRO A 120 9.33 3.74 -3.19
CA PRO A 120 9.80 2.79 -2.17
C PRO A 120 9.11 1.43 -2.28
N TYR A 121 9.78 0.38 -1.81
CA TYR A 121 9.19 -0.94 -1.66
C TYR A 121 8.16 -0.94 -0.51
N TRP A 122 7.06 -1.67 -0.67
CA TRP A 122 5.94 -1.61 0.26
C TRP A 122 6.30 -1.94 1.72
N THR A 123 7.26 -2.86 1.96
CA THR A 123 7.67 -3.20 3.33
C THR A 123 8.42 -2.07 4.01
N ASP A 124 9.21 -1.28 3.26
CA ASP A 124 9.95 -0.15 3.81
C ASP A 124 8.98 0.98 4.14
N SER A 125 8.04 1.27 3.25
CA SER A 125 6.97 2.23 3.49
C SER A 125 6.07 1.84 4.66
N LEU A 126 5.79 0.54 4.84
CA LEU A 126 5.04 0.06 6.01
C LEU A 126 5.79 0.33 7.31
N LYS A 127 7.11 0.08 7.37
CA LYS A 127 7.92 0.41 8.55
C LYS A 127 7.84 1.89 8.91
N VAL A 128 8.00 2.77 7.92
CA VAL A 128 7.89 4.23 8.11
C VAL A 128 6.47 4.62 8.56
N CYS A 129 5.45 4.05 7.93
CA CYS A 129 4.06 4.29 8.29
C CYS A 129 3.78 3.94 9.76
N MET A 130 4.25 2.79 10.22
CA MET A 130 4.03 2.34 11.60
C MET A 130 4.80 3.21 12.59
N ALA A 131 6.06 3.57 12.30
CA ALA A 131 6.85 4.49 13.13
C ALA A 131 6.17 5.87 13.27
N ASN A 132 5.63 6.40 12.16
CA ASN A 132 4.89 7.67 12.19
C ASN A 132 3.58 7.59 12.98
N MET A 133 2.87 6.45 12.95
CA MET A 133 1.67 6.26 13.77
C MET A 133 1.99 6.24 15.25
N ASP A 134 3.12 5.65 15.66
CA ASP A 134 3.53 5.61 17.07
C ASP A 134 4.00 6.98 17.57
N ALA A 135 4.64 7.77 16.70
CA ALA A 135 5.02 9.14 17.03
C ALA A 135 3.81 10.06 17.27
N LEU A 136 2.68 9.82 16.58
CA LEU A 136 1.44 10.60 16.76
C LEU A 136 0.64 10.21 18.02
N LYS A 137 0.99 9.11 18.71
CA LYS A 137 0.35 8.69 19.97
C LYS A 137 1.00 9.33 21.21
N LYS A 138 2.15 10.00 21.06
CA LYS A 138 2.87 10.74 22.09
C LYS A 138 2.44 12.19 22.14
#